data_7cf82d489c1533c0032417837251626f
#
_entry.id   7cf82d489c1533c0032417837251626f
#
_cell.length_a   1.000
_cell.length_b   1.000
_cell.length_c   1.000
_cell.angle_alpha   90.00
_cell.angle_beta   90.00
_cell.angle_gamma   90.00
#
_symmetry.space_group_name_H-M   'P 1'
#
loop_
_entity.id
_entity.type
_entity.pdbx_description
1 polymer ?
#
loop_
_entity_poly.entity_id
_entity_poly.type
_entity_poly.pdbx_seq_one_letter_code
_entity_poly.pdbx_strand_id
1 'polypeptide(L)'
;MKLKIKRFDGNNSFFEEFEVEVKDDETVLEVLDKINRKKRDIAYRSFCRSSICGTCAIRVNQRSVLACKSKAKDLAIDNELVIEPLNKLKIIRDLVVDHSYIEESHKRLNNFFVDEIDETQENLQLPNELKMYDKQTDCILCMACFSECDALLNDPNFAGPFAFSKVYRFVYDSRDKMDEQERIEIAKNNQLYSCVNCQKCYLTCPKGISSMNDIKLLQTKDKNPPFSMGGMDFGGFF
;
A
#
# COMPACT_ATOMS: atom_id res chain seq x y z
N MET A 1 19.62 -22.51 2.10
CA MET A 1 19.31 -21.08 2.34
C MET A 1 18.96 -20.89 3.80
N LYS A 2 19.56 -19.89 4.44
CA LYS A 2 19.27 -19.51 5.82
C LYS A 2 18.11 -18.53 5.84
N LEU A 3 17.12 -18.76 6.72
CA LEU A 3 15.99 -17.84 6.95
C LEU A 3 16.00 -17.38 8.39
N LYS A 4 15.86 -16.07 8.58
CA LYS A 4 15.59 -15.44 9.87
C LYS A 4 14.19 -14.89 9.86
N ILE A 5 13.31 -15.47 10.64
CA ILE A 5 11.89 -15.06 10.72
C ILE A 5 11.66 -14.32 12.02
N LYS A 6 11.16 -13.10 11.93
CA LYS A 6 10.76 -12.33 13.10
C LYS A 6 9.48 -12.90 13.68
N ARG A 7 9.58 -13.34 14.92
CA ARG A 7 8.47 -13.90 15.71
C ARG A 7 7.96 -12.86 16.69
N PHE A 8 6.68 -12.95 17.02
CA PHE A 8 6.04 -12.16 18.06
C PHE A 8 5.02 -13.02 18.81
N ASP A 9 5.21 -13.19 20.12
CA ASP A 9 4.38 -14.03 20.99
C ASP A 9 3.21 -13.29 21.67
N GLY A 10 3.05 -12.01 21.40
CA GLY A 10 2.09 -11.11 22.06
C GLY A 10 2.77 -10.11 23.00
N ASN A 11 3.97 -10.37 23.47
CA ASN A 11 4.74 -9.52 24.40
C ASN A 11 6.11 -9.16 23.82
N ASN A 12 6.84 -10.16 23.30
CA ASN A 12 8.23 -10.00 22.87
C ASN A 12 8.41 -10.33 21.40
N SER A 13 9.32 -9.59 20.74
CA SER A 13 9.80 -9.92 19.40
C SER A 13 11.19 -10.54 19.47
N PHE A 14 11.39 -11.61 18.71
CA PHE A 14 12.69 -12.29 18.57
C PHE A 14 12.84 -12.83 17.14
N PHE A 15 14.06 -13.19 16.77
CA PHE A 15 14.31 -13.86 15.49
C PHE A 15 14.51 -15.36 15.72
N GLU A 16 13.88 -16.16 14.88
CA GLU A 16 14.08 -17.59 14.81
C GLU A 16 14.71 -17.96 13.49
N GLU A 17 15.74 -18.83 13.53
CA GLU A 17 16.53 -19.22 12.37
C GLU A 17 16.12 -20.61 11.86
N PHE A 18 16.07 -20.75 10.54
CA PHE A 18 15.75 -21.99 9.85
C PHE A 18 16.73 -22.22 8.69
N GLU A 19 17.08 -23.47 8.46
CA GLU A 19 17.78 -23.90 7.24
C GLU A 19 16.81 -24.67 6.35
N VAL A 20 16.63 -24.20 5.11
CA VAL A 20 15.66 -24.78 4.17
C VAL A 20 16.29 -24.89 2.79
N GLU A 21 16.08 -26.02 2.14
CA GLU A 21 16.36 -26.16 0.72
C GLU A 21 15.30 -25.39 -0.08
N VAL A 22 15.76 -24.45 -0.92
CA VAL A 22 14.90 -23.59 -1.74
C VAL A 22 15.22 -23.82 -3.21
N LYS A 23 14.21 -24.15 -4.02
CA LYS A 23 14.31 -24.27 -5.47
C LYS A 23 14.32 -22.89 -6.15
N ASP A 24 14.74 -22.83 -7.42
CA ASP A 24 14.89 -21.57 -8.14
C ASP A 24 13.59 -20.80 -8.36
N ASP A 25 12.50 -21.52 -8.50
CA ASP A 25 11.16 -20.98 -8.79
C ASP A 25 10.27 -20.80 -7.55
N GLU A 26 10.73 -21.25 -6.38
CA GLU A 26 9.92 -21.18 -5.16
C GLU A 26 9.72 -19.76 -4.66
N THR A 27 8.46 -19.44 -4.37
CA THR A 27 8.07 -18.19 -3.75
C THR A 27 8.38 -18.17 -2.25
N VAL A 28 8.48 -16.98 -1.69
CA VAL A 28 8.63 -16.81 -0.22
C VAL A 28 7.49 -17.50 0.54
N LEU A 29 6.27 -17.47 -0.02
CA LEU A 29 5.11 -18.12 0.60
C LEU A 29 5.27 -19.66 0.65
N GLU A 30 5.75 -20.27 -0.44
CA GLU A 30 6.00 -21.71 -0.47
C GLU A 30 7.09 -22.13 0.49
N VAL A 31 8.11 -21.29 0.65
CA VAL A 31 9.17 -21.52 1.65
C VAL A 31 8.60 -21.45 3.07
N LEU A 32 7.75 -20.46 3.39
CA LEU A 32 7.05 -20.38 4.67
C LEU A 32 6.15 -21.62 4.91
N ASP A 33 5.44 -22.07 3.88
CA ASP A 33 4.63 -23.30 3.96
C ASP A 33 5.48 -24.54 4.27
N LYS A 34 6.68 -24.68 3.65
CA LYS A 34 7.61 -25.79 3.95
C LYS A 34 8.01 -25.83 5.42
N ILE A 35 8.38 -24.66 5.98
CA ILE A 35 8.74 -24.54 7.38
C ILE A 35 7.54 -24.91 8.25
N ASN A 36 6.39 -24.33 7.94
CA ASN A 36 5.20 -24.47 8.78
C ASN A 36 4.59 -25.89 8.71
N ARG A 37 4.80 -26.65 7.64
CA ARG A 37 4.44 -28.09 7.60
C ARG A 37 5.18 -28.91 8.67
N LYS A 38 6.40 -28.51 9.02
CA LYS A 38 7.21 -29.21 10.05
C LYS A 38 6.91 -28.70 11.45
N LYS A 39 6.87 -27.39 11.62
CA LYS A 39 6.78 -26.72 12.93
C LYS A 39 5.37 -26.37 13.36
N ARG A 40 4.49 -25.95 12.41
CA ARG A 40 3.05 -25.63 12.59
C ARG A 40 2.75 -24.51 13.57
N ASP A 41 3.65 -23.55 13.79
CA ASP A 41 3.47 -22.51 14.79
C ASP A 41 3.75 -21.07 14.27
N ILE A 42 4.21 -20.91 13.02
CA ILE A 42 4.46 -19.58 12.44
C ILE A 42 3.14 -19.03 11.90
N ALA A 43 2.73 -17.86 12.42
CA ALA A 43 1.54 -17.17 11.95
C ALA A 43 1.89 -16.26 10.76
N TYR A 44 1.26 -16.49 9.62
CA TYR A 44 1.28 -15.62 8.42
C TYR A 44 -0.05 -15.71 7.70
N ARG A 45 -0.33 -14.72 6.85
CA ARG A 45 -1.57 -14.70 6.06
C ARG A 45 -1.31 -15.17 4.62
N SER A 46 -2.22 -15.99 4.11
CA SER A 46 -2.28 -16.37 2.70
C SER A 46 -3.71 -16.68 2.29
N PHE A 47 -4.08 -16.33 1.06
CA PHE A 47 -5.40 -16.65 0.53
C PHE A 47 -5.34 -17.02 -0.95
N CYS A 48 -5.34 -16.03 -1.89
CA CYS A 48 -5.42 -16.31 -3.33
C CYS A 48 -4.17 -16.98 -3.92
N ARG A 49 -2.99 -16.81 -3.34
CA ARG A 49 -1.68 -17.30 -3.80
C ARG A 49 -1.29 -16.87 -5.23
N SER A 50 -1.98 -15.88 -5.78
CA SER A 50 -1.86 -15.47 -7.20
C SER A 50 -1.70 -13.95 -7.35
N SER A 51 -1.15 -13.26 -6.34
CA SER A 51 -0.88 -11.81 -6.37
C SER A 51 -2.13 -10.93 -6.58
N ILE A 52 -3.32 -11.39 -6.16
CA ILE A 52 -4.59 -10.69 -6.36
C ILE A 52 -5.09 -10.06 -5.05
N CYS A 53 -5.11 -10.80 -3.92
CA CYS A 53 -5.79 -10.35 -2.71
C CYS A 53 -4.96 -9.46 -1.77
N GLY A 54 -3.64 -9.35 -1.96
CA GLY A 54 -2.77 -8.55 -1.11
C GLY A 54 -2.47 -9.11 0.30
N THR A 55 -3.19 -10.14 0.74
CA THR A 55 -3.19 -10.65 2.11
C THR A 55 -1.82 -11.14 2.62
N CYS A 56 -0.98 -11.66 1.70
CA CYS A 56 0.34 -12.22 2.02
C CYS A 56 1.48 -11.18 1.99
N ALA A 57 1.17 -9.89 2.10
CA ALA A 57 2.20 -8.86 2.14
C ALA A 57 3.02 -8.95 3.44
N ILE A 58 4.34 -9.01 3.28
CA ILE A 58 5.35 -9.08 4.35
C ILE A 58 6.61 -8.32 3.93
N ARG A 59 7.55 -8.14 4.85
CA ARG A 59 8.88 -7.62 4.52
C ARG A 59 9.89 -8.75 4.39
N VAL A 60 10.71 -8.66 3.36
CA VAL A 60 11.84 -9.57 3.11
C VAL A 60 13.06 -8.72 2.81
N ASN A 61 14.13 -8.90 3.57
CA ASN A 61 15.37 -8.13 3.44
C ASN A 61 15.08 -6.62 3.30
N GLN A 62 14.27 -6.08 4.22
CA GLN A 62 13.87 -4.66 4.33
C GLN A 62 12.99 -4.14 3.18
N ARG A 63 12.43 -5.00 2.33
CA ARG A 63 11.51 -4.63 1.24
C ARG A 63 10.14 -5.26 1.45
N SER A 64 9.08 -4.48 1.38
CA SER A 64 7.71 -5.01 1.41
C SER A 64 7.37 -5.66 0.07
N VAL A 65 6.92 -6.91 0.12
CA VAL A 65 6.62 -7.74 -1.04
C VAL A 65 5.35 -8.57 -0.83
N LEU A 66 4.77 -9.10 -1.90
CA LEU A 66 3.77 -10.17 -1.80
C LEU A 66 4.48 -11.53 -1.76
N ALA A 67 4.38 -12.25 -0.65
CA ALA A 67 5.07 -13.52 -0.47
C ALA A 67 4.72 -14.55 -1.55
N CYS A 68 3.49 -14.53 -2.09
CA CYS A 68 3.04 -15.46 -3.13
C CYS A 68 3.53 -15.13 -4.55
N LYS A 69 4.12 -13.94 -4.77
CA LYS A 69 4.64 -13.49 -6.08
C LYS A 69 6.16 -13.52 -6.12
N SER A 70 6.79 -13.22 -5.01
CA SER A 70 8.23 -12.97 -4.94
C SER A 70 9.00 -14.27 -4.78
N LYS A 71 9.92 -14.54 -5.69
CA LYS A 71 10.81 -15.71 -5.60
C LYS A 71 11.79 -15.51 -4.46
N ALA A 72 11.99 -16.55 -3.67
CA ALA A 72 12.85 -16.49 -2.48
C ALA A 72 14.31 -16.22 -2.87
N LYS A 73 14.81 -16.86 -3.92
CA LYS A 73 16.18 -16.68 -4.37
C LYS A 73 16.48 -15.28 -4.92
N ASP A 74 15.50 -14.64 -5.58
CA ASP A 74 15.66 -13.27 -6.13
C ASP A 74 15.80 -12.22 -5.03
N LEU A 75 15.27 -12.51 -3.84
CA LEU A 75 15.32 -11.62 -2.69
C LEU A 75 16.45 -11.94 -1.71
N ALA A 76 17.11 -13.09 -1.84
CA ALA A 76 18.17 -13.52 -0.93
C ALA A 76 19.41 -12.61 -1.06
N ILE A 77 19.99 -12.25 0.09
CA ILE A 77 21.29 -11.58 0.18
C ILE A 77 22.23 -12.55 0.89
N ASP A 78 23.36 -12.87 0.30
CA ASP A 78 24.34 -13.83 0.83
C ASP A 78 23.72 -15.18 1.24
N ASN A 79 22.76 -15.67 0.42
CA ASN A 79 22.01 -16.90 0.69
C ASN A 79 21.16 -16.86 1.98
N GLU A 80 20.80 -15.65 2.44
CA GLU A 80 19.96 -15.42 3.62
C GLU A 80 18.71 -14.63 3.26
N LEU A 81 17.57 -14.97 3.89
CA LEU A 81 16.32 -14.19 3.89
C LEU A 81 15.97 -13.79 5.31
N VAL A 82 15.82 -12.49 5.55
CA VAL A 82 15.26 -11.93 6.77
C VAL A 82 13.79 -11.60 6.50
N ILE A 83 12.88 -12.31 7.16
CA ILE A 83 11.43 -12.17 6.97
C ILE A 83 10.83 -11.51 8.19
N GLU A 84 10.11 -10.41 7.98
CA GLU A 84 9.51 -9.59 9.02
C GLU A 84 8.06 -9.25 8.69
N PRO A 85 7.21 -8.90 9.69
CA PRO A 85 5.90 -8.30 9.42
C PRO A 85 6.06 -6.93 8.73
N LEU A 86 4.99 -6.43 8.12
CA LEU A 86 4.93 -5.06 7.62
C LEU A 86 5.23 -4.07 8.74
N ASN A 87 5.99 -3.02 8.43
CA ASN A 87 6.31 -1.94 9.35
C ASN A 87 5.10 -1.01 9.60
N LYS A 88 5.18 -0.24 10.69
CA LYS A 88 4.23 0.83 11.03
C LYS A 88 2.79 0.35 11.27
N LEU A 89 2.59 -0.95 11.31
CA LEU A 89 1.34 -1.60 11.66
C LEU A 89 1.51 -2.38 12.97
N LYS A 90 0.45 -2.44 13.77
CA LYS A 90 0.45 -3.22 15.01
C LYS A 90 0.58 -4.71 14.69
N ILE A 91 1.58 -5.37 15.26
CA ILE A 91 1.76 -6.82 15.11
C ILE A 91 0.74 -7.52 15.99
N ILE A 92 0.01 -8.48 15.41
CA ILE A 92 -0.92 -9.36 16.13
C ILE A 92 -0.16 -10.61 16.59
N ARG A 93 0.52 -11.30 15.66
CA ARG A 93 1.35 -12.48 15.93
C ARG A 93 2.32 -12.71 14.76
N ASP A 94 3.57 -12.91 15.03
CA ASP A 94 4.64 -13.18 14.04
C ASP A 94 4.60 -12.23 12.85
N LEU A 95 4.21 -12.72 11.66
CA LEU A 95 4.11 -11.95 10.42
C LEU A 95 2.72 -11.34 10.18
N VAL A 96 1.77 -11.56 11.09
CA VAL A 96 0.40 -11.07 11.00
C VAL A 96 0.28 -9.70 11.66
N VAL A 97 -0.17 -8.71 10.89
CA VAL A 97 -0.39 -7.33 11.37
C VAL A 97 -1.87 -6.96 11.34
N ASP A 98 -2.23 -5.94 12.11
CA ASP A 98 -3.57 -5.36 12.14
C ASP A 98 -3.78 -4.47 10.90
N HIS A 99 -4.87 -4.69 10.18
CA HIS A 99 -5.26 -3.93 9.00
C HIS A 99 -6.45 -2.97 9.25
N SER A 100 -6.87 -2.77 10.49
CA SER A 100 -8.00 -1.88 10.84
C SER A 100 -7.79 -0.45 10.34
N TYR A 101 -6.52 -0.01 10.24
CA TYR A 101 -6.15 1.29 9.71
C TYR A 101 -6.66 1.54 8.27
N ILE A 102 -6.88 0.50 7.47
CA ILE A 102 -7.43 0.64 6.12
C ILE A 102 -8.83 1.24 6.20
N GLU A 103 -9.70 0.67 7.03
CA GLU A 103 -11.07 1.17 7.21
C GLU A 103 -11.08 2.56 7.84
N GLU A 104 -10.27 2.78 8.87
CA GLU A 104 -10.14 4.07 9.54
C GLU A 104 -9.73 5.17 8.56
N SER A 105 -8.67 4.95 7.76
CA SER A 105 -8.19 5.94 6.79
C SER A 105 -9.22 6.22 5.68
N HIS A 106 -9.96 5.20 5.24
CA HIS A 106 -11.04 5.40 4.26
C HIS A 106 -12.19 6.22 4.82
N LYS A 107 -12.58 6.00 6.07
CA LYS A 107 -13.60 6.83 6.75
C LYS A 107 -13.13 8.27 6.90
N ARG A 108 -11.91 8.50 7.37
CA ARG A 108 -11.35 9.85 7.57
C ARG A 108 -11.26 10.66 6.28
N LEU A 109 -11.00 10.01 5.15
CA LEU A 109 -10.84 10.65 3.84
C LEU A 109 -12.12 10.63 3.01
N ASN A 110 -13.23 10.14 3.54
CA ASN A 110 -14.47 9.94 2.79
C ASN A 110 -14.22 9.19 1.46
N ASN A 111 -13.38 8.14 1.51
CA ASN A 111 -13.01 7.34 0.34
C ASN A 111 -14.14 6.38 -0.07
N PHE A 112 -15.28 6.94 -0.39
CA PHE A 112 -16.45 6.26 -0.92
C PHE A 112 -17.06 7.11 -2.04
N PHE A 113 -17.78 6.45 -2.91
CA PHE A 113 -18.47 7.07 -4.04
C PHE A 113 -19.69 7.84 -3.54
N VAL A 114 -19.83 9.09 -3.95
CA VAL A 114 -20.99 9.93 -3.65
C VAL A 114 -21.77 10.15 -4.93
N ASP A 115 -23.01 9.71 -4.96
CA ASP A 115 -23.92 9.92 -6.08
C ASP A 115 -25.36 10.10 -5.57
N GLU A 116 -26.15 10.87 -6.32
CA GLU A 116 -27.60 10.88 -6.22
C GLU A 116 -28.10 9.80 -7.17
N ILE A 117 -28.45 8.64 -6.61
CA ILE A 117 -28.91 7.51 -7.40
C ILE A 117 -30.27 7.84 -8.01
N ASP A 118 -30.30 8.08 -9.33
CA ASP A 118 -31.51 8.05 -10.12
C ASP A 118 -31.67 6.62 -10.69
N GLU A 119 -32.54 5.83 -10.07
CA GLU A 119 -32.78 4.44 -10.48
C GLU A 119 -33.33 4.31 -11.91
N THR A 120 -33.72 5.41 -12.55
CA THR A 120 -34.29 5.44 -13.92
C THR A 120 -33.21 5.67 -14.98
N GLN A 121 -31.99 6.02 -14.60
CA GLN A 121 -30.89 6.33 -15.51
C GLN A 121 -29.62 5.53 -15.19
N GLU A 122 -28.89 5.16 -16.24
CA GLU A 122 -27.57 4.55 -16.08
C GLU A 122 -26.52 5.61 -15.73
N ASN A 123 -25.66 5.31 -14.76
CA ASN A 123 -24.54 6.17 -14.37
C ASN A 123 -23.36 5.94 -15.33
N LEU A 124 -23.44 6.54 -16.51
CA LEU A 124 -22.50 6.34 -17.62
C LEU A 124 -21.16 7.03 -17.37
N GLN A 125 -20.10 6.39 -17.85
CA GLN A 125 -18.75 6.94 -17.90
C GLN A 125 -18.09 6.67 -19.25
N LEU A 126 -17.43 7.67 -19.82
CA LEU A 126 -16.69 7.50 -21.07
C LEU A 126 -15.34 6.81 -20.85
N PRO A 127 -14.82 6.02 -21.83
CA PRO A 127 -13.56 5.32 -21.68
C PRO A 127 -12.34 6.24 -21.42
N ASN A 128 -12.35 7.47 -21.91
CA ASN A 128 -11.30 8.46 -21.67
C ASN A 128 -11.32 9.00 -20.22
N GLU A 129 -12.49 9.11 -19.61
CA GLU A 129 -12.65 9.50 -18.21
C GLU A 129 -12.13 8.39 -17.28
N LEU A 130 -12.48 7.13 -17.55
CA LEU A 130 -11.96 5.98 -16.81
C LEU A 130 -10.42 5.92 -16.83
N LYS A 131 -9.79 6.20 -17.98
CA LYS A 131 -8.33 6.20 -18.13
C LYS A 131 -7.60 7.13 -17.15
N MET A 132 -8.27 8.17 -16.66
CA MET A 132 -7.66 9.12 -15.72
C MET A 132 -7.29 8.46 -14.38
N TYR A 133 -8.01 7.41 -13.96
CA TYR A 133 -7.80 6.76 -12.67
C TYR A 133 -7.85 5.22 -12.73
N ASP A 134 -7.91 4.63 -13.90
CA ASP A 134 -7.99 3.17 -14.10
C ASP A 134 -6.90 2.44 -13.28
N LYS A 135 -5.67 2.95 -13.32
CA LYS A 135 -4.54 2.37 -12.59
C LYS A 135 -4.75 2.32 -11.08
N GLN A 136 -5.41 3.31 -10.49
CA GLN A 136 -5.69 3.36 -9.05
C GLN A 136 -6.73 2.33 -8.62
N THR A 137 -7.55 1.83 -9.56
CA THR A 137 -8.52 0.75 -9.29
C THR A 137 -7.85 -0.59 -9.02
N ASP A 138 -6.62 -0.81 -9.51
CA ASP A 138 -5.81 -2.00 -9.27
C ASP A 138 -5.38 -2.16 -7.80
N CYS A 139 -5.61 -1.16 -6.94
CA CYS A 139 -5.15 -1.19 -5.56
C CYS A 139 -5.81 -2.31 -4.77
N ILE A 140 -5.00 -3.27 -4.31
CA ILE A 140 -5.41 -4.45 -3.53
C ILE A 140 -5.30 -4.24 -2.02
N LEU A 141 -5.06 -3.02 -1.56
CA LEU A 141 -4.96 -2.64 -0.14
C LEU A 141 -3.96 -3.49 0.67
N CYS A 142 -2.88 -3.92 0.04
CA CYS A 142 -1.88 -4.80 0.65
C CYS A 142 -0.99 -4.13 1.71
N MET A 143 -1.07 -2.81 1.89
CA MET A 143 -0.32 -1.99 2.84
C MET A 143 1.21 -1.95 2.63
N ALA A 144 1.75 -2.51 1.55
CA ALA A 144 3.19 -2.46 1.27
C ALA A 144 3.71 -1.02 1.15
N CYS A 145 2.98 -0.14 0.44
CA CYS A 145 3.33 1.28 0.32
C CYS A 145 3.26 2.05 1.66
N PHE A 146 2.35 1.68 2.55
CA PHE A 146 2.25 2.24 3.90
C PHE A 146 3.45 1.83 4.76
N SER A 147 3.79 0.54 4.73
CA SER A 147 4.94 -0.03 5.44
C SER A 147 6.26 0.68 5.12
N GLU A 148 6.48 1.03 3.85
CA GLU A 148 7.74 1.64 3.39
C GLU A 148 7.70 3.19 3.35
N CYS A 149 6.59 3.82 3.73
CA CYS A 149 6.43 5.27 3.62
C CYS A 149 7.24 6.06 4.64
N ASP A 150 8.19 6.90 4.20
CA ASP A 150 9.00 7.73 5.10
C ASP A 150 8.20 8.89 5.71
N ALA A 151 7.17 9.40 5.03
CA ALA A 151 6.33 10.47 5.57
C ALA A 151 5.71 10.10 6.93
N LEU A 152 5.36 8.84 7.14
CA LEU A 152 4.82 8.32 8.41
C LEU A 152 5.83 8.32 9.57
N LEU A 153 7.12 8.48 9.29
CA LEU A 153 8.14 8.66 10.34
C LEU A 153 8.14 10.09 10.88
N ASN A 154 7.82 11.06 10.02
CA ASN A 154 7.81 12.48 10.34
C ASN A 154 6.43 12.93 10.84
N ASP A 155 5.37 12.35 10.29
CA ASP A 155 3.99 12.70 10.62
C ASP A 155 3.12 11.43 10.71
N PRO A 156 2.86 10.94 11.93
CA PRO A 156 2.00 9.76 12.14
C PRO A 156 0.55 9.96 11.72
N ASN A 157 0.09 11.23 11.55
CA ASN A 157 -1.27 11.54 11.11
C ASN A 157 -1.44 11.48 9.58
N PHE A 158 -0.35 11.35 8.83
CA PHE A 158 -0.39 11.18 7.38
C PHE A 158 -1.21 9.93 7.02
N ALA A 159 -2.29 10.11 6.25
CA ALA A 159 -3.23 9.02 5.97
C ALA A 159 -2.62 7.85 5.17
N GLY A 160 -1.45 8.05 4.57
CA GLY A 160 -0.71 7.03 3.86
C GLY A 160 -0.95 7.02 2.34
N PRO A 161 0.01 6.49 1.59
CA PRO A 161 -0.01 6.58 0.12
C PRO A 161 -1.23 5.94 -0.52
N PHE A 162 -1.62 4.74 -0.08
CA PHE A 162 -2.78 4.02 -0.63
C PHE A 162 -4.09 4.79 -0.47
N ALA A 163 -4.23 5.50 0.66
CA ALA A 163 -5.44 6.24 0.98
C ALA A 163 -5.61 7.45 0.06
N PHE A 164 -4.51 8.19 -0.23
CA PHE A 164 -4.53 9.30 -1.18
C PHE A 164 -4.69 8.84 -2.63
N SER A 165 -4.19 7.67 -3.02
CA SER A 165 -4.51 7.10 -4.34
C SER A 165 -6.02 6.82 -4.49
N LYS A 166 -6.73 6.52 -3.39
CA LYS A 166 -8.19 6.39 -3.41
C LYS A 166 -8.89 7.75 -3.49
N VAL A 167 -8.39 8.79 -2.79
CA VAL A 167 -8.88 10.18 -2.97
C VAL A 167 -8.72 10.59 -4.44
N TYR A 168 -7.52 10.39 -5.01
CA TYR A 168 -7.25 10.67 -6.42
C TYR A 168 -8.27 10.01 -7.34
N ARG A 169 -8.55 8.72 -7.13
CA ARG A 169 -9.55 8.01 -7.92
C ARG A 169 -10.90 8.71 -7.91
N PHE A 170 -11.39 9.15 -6.75
CA PHE A 170 -12.69 9.81 -6.63
C PHE A 170 -12.68 11.24 -7.19
N VAL A 171 -11.58 11.98 -7.05
CA VAL A 171 -11.42 13.31 -7.65
C VAL A 171 -11.50 13.26 -9.18
N TYR A 172 -11.04 12.16 -9.79
CA TYR A 172 -11.05 11.99 -11.25
C TYR A 172 -12.18 11.11 -11.78
N ASP A 173 -13.05 10.58 -10.93
CA ASP A 173 -14.23 9.83 -11.37
C ASP A 173 -15.35 10.82 -11.70
N SER A 174 -15.66 10.98 -13.00
CA SER A 174 -16.68 11.92 -13.50
C SER A 174 -18.08 11.68 -12.96
N ARG A 175 -18.32 10.53 -12.37
CA ARG A 175 -19.60 10.14 -11.78
C ARG A 175 -19.70 10.52 -10.30
N ASP A 176 -18.58 10.78 -9.64
CA ASP A 176 -18.60 11.20 -8.23
C ASP A 176 -19.14 12.64 -8.10
N LYS A 177 -20.09 12.85 -7.20
CA LYS A 177 -20.79 14.13 -7.03
C LYS A 177 -20.28 14.98 -5.87
N MET A 178 -19.32 14.48 -5.08
CA MET A 178 -18.67 15.32 -4.07
C MET A 178 -17.85 16.43 -4.74
N ASP A 179 -17.95 17.64 -4.22
CA ASP A 179 -17.15 18.76 -4.74
C ASP A 179 -15.64 18.49 -4.66
N GLU A 180 -14.92 18.80 -5.74
CA GLU A 180 -13.46 18.57 -5.82
C GLU A 180 -12.73 19.27 -4.69
N GLN A 181 -13.08 20.53 -4.37
CA GLN A 181 -12.38 21.28 -3.33
C GLN A 181 -12.72 20.74 -1.93
N GLU A 182 -13.92 20.25 -1.71
CA GLU A 182 -14.28 19.55 -0.48
C GLU A 182 -13.41 18.29 -0.28
N ARG A 183 -13.22 17.47 -1.33
CA ARG A 183 -12.30 16.32 -1.27
C ARG A 183 -10.86 16.73 -0.98
N ILE A 184 -10.40 17.84 -1.58
CA ILE A 184 -9.05 18.37 -1.34
C ILE A 184 -8.92 18.87 0.12
N GLU A 185 -9.90 19.57 0.66
CA GLU A 185 -9.87 20.02 2.06
C GLU A 185 -9.85 18.84 3.05
N ILE A 186 -10.65 17.80 2.79
CA ILE A 186 -10.59 16.55 3.58
C ILE A 186 -9.19 15.93 3.50
N ALA A 187 -8.58 15.88 2.31
CA ALA A 187 -7.24 15.36 2.13
C ALA A 187 -6.17 16.19 2.87
N LYS A 188 -6.28 17.53 2.87
CA LYS A 188 -5.40 18.45 3.64
C LYS A 188 -5.49 18.19 5.13
N ASN A 189 -6.69 18.05 5.68
CA ASN A 189 -6.92 17.73 7.08
C ASN A 189 -6.34 16.35 7.47
N ASN A 190 -6.05 15.50 6.49
CA ASN A 190 -5.38 14.20 6.64
C ASN A 190 -3.92 14.22 6.17
N GLN A 191 -3.29 15.40 6.18
CA GLN A 191 -1.87 15.62 5.96
C GLN A 191 -1.39 15.36 4.51
N LEU A 192 -2.18 15.79 3.51
CA LEU A 192 -1.85 15.67 2.08
C LEU A 192 -0.42 16.20 1.75
N TYR A 193 0.05 17.22 2.47
CA TYR A 193 1.34 17.88 2.24
C TYR A 193 2.51 17.26 2.98
N SER A 194 2.30 16.23 3.81
CA SER A 194 3.37 15.55 4.53
C SER A 194 4.19 14.58 3.67
N CYS A 195 3.80 14.38 2.39
CA CYS A 195 4.54 13.51 1.48
C CYS A 195 5.93 14.06 1.18
N VAL A 196 6.98 13.27 1.46
CA VAL A 196 8.38 13.63 1.24
C VAL A 196 8.93 13.26 -0.16
N ASN A 197 8.07 12.82 -1.07
CA ASN A 197 8.39 12.48 -2.46
C ASN A 197 9.52 11.43 -2.65
N CYS A 198 9.69 10.51 -1.70
CA CYS A 198 10.76 9.50 -1.73
C CYS A 198 10.57 8.35 -2.73
N GLN A 199 9.43 8.25 -3.40
CA GLN A 199 9.05 7.22 -4.38
C GLN A 199 8.96 5.77 -3.83
N LYS A 200 9.23 5.50 -2.57
CA LYS A 200 9.19 4.14 -2.00
C LYS A 200 7.84 3.46 -2.19
N CYS A 201 6.73 4.22 -2.13
CA CYS A 201 5.39 3.70 -2.38
C CYS A 201 5.21 3.12 -3.80
N TYR A 202 5.82 3.74 -4.81
CA TYR A 202 5.82 3.22 -6.19
C TYR A 202 6.71 1.99 -6.33
N LEU A 203 7.95 2.07 -5.84
CA LEU A 203 8.95 0.98 -5.96
C LEU A 203 8.50 -0.31 -5.27
N THR A 204 7.69 -0.22 -4.22
CA THR A 204 7.19 -1.38 -3.49
C THR A 204 5.80 -1.85 -3.96
N CYS A 205 5.10 -1.07 -4.79
CA CYS A 205 3.73 -1.40 -5.18
C CYS A 205 3.67 -2.61 -6.12
N PRO A 206 3.04 -3.74 -5.73
CA PRO A 206 2.97 -4.92 -6.59
C PRO A 206 2.09 -4.72 -7.83
N LYS A 207 1.30 -3.63 -7.86
CA LYS A 207 0.43 -3.22 -8.97
C LYS A 207 0.98 -2.04 -9.76
N GLY A 208 2.13 -1.46 -9.36
CA GLY A 208 2.77 -0.34 -10.06
C GLY A 208 1.99 0.98 -9.98
N ILE A 209 1.26 1.21 -8.89
CA ILE A 209 0.55 2.48 -8.66
C ILE A 209 1.54 3.50 -8.12
N SER A 210 1.58 4.68 -8.72
CA SER A 210 2.42 5.79 -8.28
C SER A 210 1.68 6.73 -7.33
N SER A 211 1.44 6.27 -6.08
CA SER A 211 0.73 7.10 -5.09
C SER A 211 1.39 8.45 -4.83
N MET A 212 2.71 8.56 -5.00
CA MET A 212 3.40 9.86 -4.91
C MET A 212 2.92 10.83 -6.00
N ASN A 213 2.77 10.35 -7.25
CA ASN A 213 2.24 11.20 -8.33
C ASN A 213 0.78 11.56 -8.08
N ASP A 214 -0.03 10.61 -7.58
CA ASP A 214 -1.42 10.87 -7.21
C ASP A 214 -1.50 12.00 -6.17
N ILE A 215 -0.65 11.96 -5.12
CA ILE A 215 -0.56 13.01 -4.10
C ILE A 215 -0.16 14.35 -4.72
N LYS A 216 0.85 14.38 -5.59
CA LYS A 216 1.27 15.62 -6.28
C LYS A 216 0.13 16.22 -7.10
N LEU A 217 -0.58 15.39 -7.86
CA LEU A 217 -1.71 15.86 -8.67
C LEU A 217 -2.86 16.38 -7.80
N LEU A 218 -3.15 15.75 -6.66
CA LEU A 218 -4.11 16.28 -5.67
C LEU A 218 -3.66 17.65 -5.14
N GLN A 219 -2.37 17.82 -4.83
CA GLN A 219 -1.82 19.10 -4.37
C GLN A 219 -1.95 20.21 -5.43
N THR A 220 -1.83 19.90 -6.73
CA THR A 220 -2.03 20.89 -7.81
C THR A 220 -3.48 21.34 -7.95
N LYS A 221 -4.43 20.55 -7.47
CA LYS A 221 -5.86 20.89 -7.48
C LYS A 221 -6.31 21.74 -6.30
N ASP A 222 -5.46 21.90 -5.29
CA ASP A 222 -5.75 22.76 -4.13
C ASP A 222 -5.70 24.24 -4.54
N LYS A 223 -6.84 24.93 -4.43
CA LYS A 223 -6.93 26.38 -4.70
C LYS A 223 -6.30 27.24 -3.62
N ASN A 224 -6.10 26.68 -2.41
CA ASN A 224 -5.55 27.38 -1.26
C ASN A 224 -4.41 26.55 -0.60
N PRO A 225 -3.27 26.35 -1.28
CA PRO A 225 -2.17 25.57 -0.75
C PRO A 225 -1.56 26.25 0.50
N PRO A 226 -1.07 25.49 1.50
CA PRO A 226 -0.51 26.03 2.73
C PRO A 226 0.77 26.85 2.53
N PHE A 227 1.45 26.64 1.39
CA PHE A 227 2.58 27.44 0.96
C PHE A 227 2.30 27.96 -0.44
N SER A 228 2.40 29.27 -0.64
CA SER A 228 2.48 29.82 -1.98
C SER A 228 3.74 29.23 -2.64
N MET A 229 3.57 28.27 -3.52
CA MET A 229 4.64 27.72 -4.34
C MET A 229 5.06 28.81 -5.33
N GLY A 230 5.90 29.74 -4.89
CA GLY A 230 6.49 30.75 -5.73
C GLY A 230 7.19 30.09 -6.91
N GLY A 231 6.58 30.21 -8.10
CA GLY A 231 7.24 30.10 -9.39
C GLY A 231 8.00 28.81 -9.67
N MET A 232 7.37 27.64 -9.59
CA MET A 232 7.81 26.48 -10.38
C MET A 232 6.78 26.25 -11.48
N ASP A 233 7.07 26.88 -12.61
CA ASP A 233 6.37 26.66 -13.87
C ASP A 233 6.64 25.22 -14.35
N PHE A 234 5.70 24.31 -14.08
CA PHE A 234 5.76 22.96 -14.63
C PHE A 234 5.30 22.96 -16.10
N GLY A 235 5.94 23.82 -16.91
CA GLY A 235 5.82 23.77 -18.35
C GLY A 235 6.39 22.47 -18.91
N GLY A 236 5.50 21.60 -19.39
CA GLY A 236 5.81 20.63 -20.43
C GLY A 236 6.42 19.31 -20.05
N PHE A 237 5.58 18.34 -19.71
CA PHE A 237 5.77 16.94 -20.10
C PHE A 237 4.38 16.32 -20.32
N PHE A 238 3.94 16.39 -21.55
CA PHE A 238 2.91 15.52 -22.14
C PHE A 238 3.59 14.53 -23.06
#